data_b241ac8a83521881dbc9dd808b9e75ff
#
_entry.id   b241ac8a83521881dbc9dd808b9e75ff
#
_cell.length_a   1.000
_cell.length_b   1.000
_cell.length_c   1.000
_cell.angle_alpha   90.00
_cell.angle_beta   90.00
_cell.angle_gamma   90.00
#
_symmetry.space_group_name_H-M   'P 1'
#
loop_
_entity.id
_entity.type
_entity.pdbx_description
1 polymer ?
#
loop_
_entity_poly.entity_id
_entity_poly.type
_entity_poly.pdbx_seq_one_letter_code
_entity_poly.pdbx_strand_id
1 'polypeptide(L)'
;MERGDGRRRPGKHVRILLWAGGLVAVAVAFALYFTFDPGREILAPKCPLLMATGLKCPGCGSQRMLHALLHGDIAAAWRFNALLFLLVPFLIALGMASAGRKRWPAFYRRINSIPVIVVVTAVIIGWFVLRNFILPDL
;
A
#
# COMPACT_ATOMS: atom_id res chain seq x y z
N MET A 1 -39.66 24.74 0.03
CA MET A 1 -38.67 25.03 -1.02
C MET A 1 -37.63 23.89 -1.06
N GLU A 2 -37.99 22.80 -1.73
CA GLU A 2 -37.13 21.62 -1.89
C GLU A 2 -36.16 21.89 -3.04
N ARG A 3 -34.88 22.06 -2.71
CA ARG A 3 -33.81 22.05 -3.72
C ARG A 3 -33.52 20.60 -4.07
N GLY A 4 -34.13 20.11 -5.15
CA GLY A 4 -33.81 18.86 -5.77
C GLY A 4 -32.34 18.84 -6.17
N ASP A 5 -31.52 18.04 -5.47
CA ASP A 5 -30.13 17.73 -5.83
C ASP A 5 -30.13 16.93 -7.14
N GLY A 6 -30.06 17.66 -8.24
CA GLY A 6 -30.06 17.12 -9.61
C GLY A 6 -28.74 16.48 -10.00
N ARG A 7 -28.20 15.55 -9.20
CA ARG A 7 -27.08 14.71 -9.60
C ARG A 7 -27.53 13.73 -10.66
N ARG A 8 -27.56 14.18 -11.91
CA ARG A 8 -27.77 13.32 -13.07
C ARG A 8 -26.67 12.23 -13.04
N ARG A 9 -27.09 10.99 -12.80
CA ARG A 9 -26.18 9.84 -12.91
C ARG A 9 -25.61 9.83 -14.32
N PRO A 10 -24.27 9.78 -14.48
CA PRO A 10 -23.65 9.80 -15.80
C PRO A 10 -24.16 8.63 -16.63
N GLY A 11 -24.44 8.89 -17.91
CA GLY A 11 -24.95 7.89 -18.85
C GLY A 11 -24.01 6.69 -18.93
N LYS A 12 -24.52 5.53 -19.38
CA LYS A 12 -23.77 4.28 -19.48
C LYS A 12 -22.45 4.47 -20.24
N HIS A 13 -22.44 5.23 -21.33
CA HIS A 13 -21.25 5.51 -22.14
C HIS A 13 -20.19 6.32 -21.36
N VAL A 14 -20.62 7.34 -20.62
CA VAL A 14 -19.71 8.14 -19.77
C VAL A 14 -19.08 7.28 -18.69
N ARG A 15 -19.83 6.37 -18.07
CA ARG A 15 -19.29 5.42 -17.09
C ARG A 15 -18.27 4.48 -17.71
N ILE A 16 -18.53 3.94 -18.90
CA ILE A 16 -17.59 3.06 -19.62
C ILE A 16 -16.31 3.83 -19.95
N LEU A 17 -16.42 5.06 -20.47
CA LEU A 17 -15.27 5.91 -20.76
C LEU A 17 -14.44 6.22 -19.51
N LEU A 18 -15.09 6.52 -18.38
CA LEU A 18 -14.40 6.77 -17.11
C LEU A 18 -13.66 5.51 -16.59
N TRP A 19 -14.29 4.34 -16.70
CA TRP A 19 -13.65 3.07 -16.32
C TRP A 19 -12.50 2.71 -17.26
N ALA A 20 -12.67 2.87 -18.57
CA ALA A 20 -11.63 2.63 -19.57
C ALA A 20 -10.46 3.60 -19.37
N GLY A 21 -10.73 4.89 -19.20
CA GLY A 21 -9.71 5.90 -18.91
C GLY A 21 -8.96 5.62 -17.61
N GLY A 22 -9.69 5.22 -16.56
CA GLY A 22 -9.08 4.81 -15.28
C GLY A 22 -8.18 3.58 -15.44
N LEU A 23 -8.63 2.57 -16.19
CA LEU A 23 -7.83 1.37 -16.45
C LEU A 23 -6.56 1.69 -17.22
N VAL A 24 -6.65 2.52 -18.26
CA VAL A 24 -5.48 2.97 -19.04
C VAL A 24 -4.51 3.76 -18.15
N ALA A 25 -5.00 4.69 -17.34
CA ALA A 25 -4.18 5.46 -16.42
C ALA A 25 -3.44 4.56 -15.40
N VAL A 26 -4.13 3.55 -14.86
CA VAL A 26 -3.51 2.56 -13.95
C VAL A 26 -2.47 1.72 -14.70
N ALA A 27 -2.76 1.27 -15.91
CA ALA A 27 -1.80 0.50 -16.71
C ALA A 27 -0.54 1.31 -17.05
N VAL A 28 -0.69 2.58 -17.43
CA VAL A 28 0.43 3.48 -17.69
C VAL A 28 1.23 3.74 -16.42
N ALA A 29 0.57 4.03 -15.30
CA ALA A 29 1.23 4.23 -14.02
C ALA A 29 2.01 2.99 -13.58
N PHE A 30 1.43 1.80 -13.78
CA PHE A 30 2.10 0.52 -13.50
C PHE A 30 3.32 0.30 -14.41
N ALA A 31 3.20 0.56 -15.71
CA ALA A 31 4.29 0.44 -16.66
C ALA A 31 5.45 1.41 -16.32
N LEU A 32 5.12 2.66 -16.00
CA LEU A 32 6.11 3.64 -15.54
C LEU A 32 6.79 3.18 -14.25
N TYR A 33 6.01 2.74 -13.28
CA TYR A 33 6.55 2.24 -12.01
C TYR A 33 7.43 1.00 -12.17
N PHE A 34 7.10 0.13 -13.14
CA PHE A 34 7.88 -1.05 -13.46
C PHE A 34 9.22 -0.71 -14.14
N THR A 35 9.24 0.33 -15.01
CA THR A 35 10.44 0.71 -15.78
C THR A 35 11.38 1.63 -15.00
N PHE A 36 10.83 2.50 -14.14
CA PHE A 36 11.63 3.45 -13.36
C PHE A 36 11.95 2.90 -11.97
N ASP A 37 13.25 2.79 -11.65
CA ASP A 37 13.70 2.39 -10.31
C ASP A 37 13.50 3.53 -9.31
N PRO A 38 12.54 3.43 -8.36
CA PRO A 38 12.28 4.47 -7.37
C PRO A 38 13.45 4.68 -6.40
N GLY A 39 14.46 3.83 -6.46
CA GLY A 39 15.68 3.95 -5.64
C GLY A 39 16.73 4.88 -6.22
N ARG A 40 16.70 5.09 -7.55
CA ARG A 40 17.69 5.89 -8.28
C ARG A 40 17.16 7.26 -8.70
N GLU A 41 15.86 7.41 -8.74
CA GLU A 41 15.22 8.64 -9.22
C GLU A 41 15.18 9.73 -8.14
N ILE A 42 15.61 10.93 -8.51
CA ILE A 42 15.55 12.14 -7.66
C ILE A 42 14.10 12.52 -7.34
N LEU A 43 13.16 12.11 -8.19
CA LEU A 43 11.72 12.37 -8.07
C LEU A 43 11.00 11.45 -7.08
N ALA A 44 11.64 10.39 -6.58
CA ALA A 44 11.02 9.53 -5.57
C ALA A 44 10.81 10.32 -4.27
N PRO A 45 9.57 10.40 -3.75
CA PRO A 45 9.29 11.15 -2.54
C PRO A 45 10.10 10.59 -1.36
N LYS A 46 11.01 11.41 -0.84
CA LYS A 46 11.81 11.05 0.33
C LYS A 46 10.90 11.06 1.57
N CYS A 47 11.12 10.11 2.48
CA CYS A 47 10.35 10.03 3.71
C CYS A 47 10.52 11.32 4.55
N PRO A 48 9.46 12.07 4.86
CA PRO A 48 9.57 13.29 5.63
C PRO A 48 10.10 13.04 7.05
N LEU A 49 9.79 11.91 7.65
CA LEU A 49 10.31 11.53 8.96
C LEU A 49 11.83 11.33 8.91
N LEU A 50 12.34 10.65 7.89
CA LEU A 50 13.78 10.45 7.70
C LEU A 50 14.50 11.79 7.48
N MET A 51 13.88 12.71 6.74
CA MET A 51 14.49 14.04 6.49
C MET A 51 14.48 14.92 7.74
N ALA A 52 13.44 14.84 8.57
CA ALA A 52 13.29 15.68 9.75
C ALA A 52 14.04 15.15 10.99
N THR A 53 14.10 13.82 11.16
CA THR A 53 14.60 13.20 12.40
C THR A 53 15.78 12.25 12.19
N GLY A 54 16.11 11.91 10.95
CA GLY A 54 17.10 10.88 10.63
C GLY A 54 16.63 9.44 10.86
N LEU A 55 15.40 9.24 11.41
CA LEU A 55 14.85 7.92 11.70
C LEU A 55 14.15 7.32 10.48
N LYS A 56 14.40 6.06 10.21
CA LYS A 56 13.73 5.30 9.15
C LYS A 56 12.30 4.96 9.63
N CYS A 57 11.25 5.46 8.96
CA CYS A 57 9.88 5.06 9.28
C CYS A 57 9.62 3.58 8.91
N PRO A 58 8.58 2.92 9.46
CA PRO A 58 8.25 1.53 9.13
C PRO A 58 8.00 1.30 7.64
N GLY A 59 7.55 2.34 6.91
CA GLY A 59 7.32 2.31 5.47
C GLY A 59 8.54 2.67 4.61
N CYS A 60 9.68 3.07 5.20
CA CYS A 60 10.87 3.38 4.42
C CYS A 60 11.35 2.17 3.63
N GLY A 61 11.58 2.37 2.32
CA GLY A 61 11.94 1.29 1.40
C GLY A 61 10.76 0.51 0.80
N SER A 62 9.51 0.86 1.12
CA SER A 62 8.32 0.19 0.58
C SER A 62 8.25 0.25 -0.94
N GLN A 63 8.60 1.37 -1.54
CA GLN A 63 8.62 1.54 -2.99
C GLN A 63 9.66 0.64 -3.65
N ARG A 64 10.89 0.60 -3.11
CA ARG A 64 11.95 -0.29 -3.60
C ARG A 64 11.61 -1.75 -3.40
N MET A 65 11.01 -2.10 -2.25
CA MET A 65 10.54 -3.45 -1.96
C MET A 65 9.48 -3.90 -2.98
N LEU A 66 8.48 -3.05 -3.25
CA LEU A 66 7.44 -3.37 -4.21
C LEU A 66 8.00 -3.48 -5.64
N HIS A 67 8.92 -2.60 -6.04
CA HIS A 67 9.59 -2.64 -7.32
C HIS A 67 10.40 -3.94 -7.48
N ALA A 68 11.20 -4.33 -6.47
CA ALA A 68 11.95 -5.58 -6.46
C ALA A 68 11.00 -6.81 -6.53
N LEU A 69 9.88 -6.76 -5.80
CA LEU A 69 8.87 -7.83 -5.82
C LEU A 69 8.24 -8.00 -7.21
N LEU A 70 7.95 -6.89 -7.91
CA LEU A 70 7.41 -6.92 -9.28
C LEU A 70 8.41 -7.49 -10.29
N HIS A 71 9.70 -7.35 -10.04
CA HIS A 71 10.78 -7.94 -10.85
C HIS A 71 11.17 -9.37 -10.41
N GLY A 72 10.48 -9.93 -9.40
CA GLY A 72 10.74 -11.27 -8.90
C GLY A 72 11.99 -11.39 -8.00
N ASP A 73 12.61 -10.27 -7.65
CA ASP A 73 13.77 -10.26 -6.74
C ASP A 73 13.29 -10.25 -5.28
N ILE A 74 12.99 -11.46 -4.78
CA ILE A 74 12.53 -11.71 -3.41
C ILE A 74 13.60 -11.28 -2.38
N ALA A 75 14.87 -11.53 -2.68
CA ALA A 75 15.96 -11.22 -1.76
C ALA A 75 16.13 -9.70 -1.59
N ALA A 76 16.09 -8.93 -2.68
CA ALA A 76 16.12 -7.48 -2.62
C ALA A 76 14.86 -6.92 -1.95
N ALA A 77 13.67 -7.46 -2.26
CA ALA A 77 12.43 -7.05 -1.62
C ALA A 77 12.50 -7.20 -0.09
N TRP A 78 13.00 -8.33 0.40
CA TRP A 78 13.23 -8.56 1.84
C TRP A 78 14.18 -7.53 2.46
N ARG A 79 15.31 -7.26 1.81
CA ARG A 79 16.33 -6.30 2.30
C ARG A 79 15.79 -4.86 2.37
N PHE A 80 14.95 -4.45 1.43
CA PHE A 80 14.40 -3.10 1.41
C PHE A 80 13.37 -2.86 2.51
N ASN A 81 12.47 -3.81 2.75
CA ASN A 81 11.50 -3.72 3.85
C ASN A 81 10.89 -5.09 4.20
N ALA A 82 11.54 -5.83 5.10
CA ALA A 82 11.10 -7.15 5.54
C ALA A 82 9.71 -7.12 6.22
N LEU A 83 9.42 -6.07 7.01
CA LEU A 83 8.10 -5.93 7.65
C LEU A 83 6.99 -5.87 6.61
N LEU A 84 7.11 -4.96 5.64
CA LEU A 84 6.07 -4.78 4.64
C LEU A 84 5.96 -6.00 3.73
N PHE A 85 7.09 -6.65 3.42
CA PHE A 85 7.12 -7.91 2.68
C PHE A 85 6.26 -8.97 3.38
N LEU A 86 6.42 -9.14 4.69
CA LEU A 86 5.61 -10.08 5.49
C LEU A 86 4.15 -9.64 5.62
N LEU A 87 3.88 -8.33 5.60
CA LEU A 87 2.52 -7.80 5.67
C LEU A 87 1.77 -7.84 4.34
N VAL A 88 2.44 -8.00 3.19
CA VAL A 88 1.78 -8.08 1.87
C VAL A 88 0.64 -9.10 1.84
N PRO A 89 0.81 -10.38 2.26
CA PRO A 89 -0.28 -11.34 2.25
C PRO A 89 -1.44 -10.94 3.17
N PHE A 90 -1.13 -10.32 4.32
CA PHE A 90 -2.16 -9.78 5.21
C PHE A 90 -2.92 -8.62 4.57
N LEU A 91 -2.24 -7.69 3.89
CA LEU A 91 -2.87 -6.56 3.18
C LEU A 91 -3.75 -7.06 2.04
N ILE A 92 -3.32 -8.09 1.31
CA ILE A 92 -4.13 -8.75 0.28
C ILE A 92 -5.39 -9.37 0.92
N ALA A 93 -5.24 -10.12 2.00
CA ALA A 93 -6.35 -10.72 2.72
C ALA A 93 -7.34 -9.66 3.25
N LEU A 94 -6.82 -8.53 3.76
CA LEU A 94 -7.63 -7.40 4.22
C LEU A 94 -8.40 -6.76 3.05
N GLY A 95 -7.75 -6.56 1.90
CA GLY A 95 -8.38 -6.05 0.68
C GLY A 95 -9.49 -6.97 0.20
N MET A 96 -9.24 -8.27 0.13
CA MET A 96 -10.23 -9.30 -0.24
C MET A 96 -11.40 -9.34 0.75
N ALA A 97 -11.13 -9.28 2.04
CA ALA A 97 -12.16 -9.25 3.08
C ALA A 97 -13.04 -8.00 2.95
N SER A 98 -12.42 -6.84 2.67
CA SER A 98 -13.12 -5.57 2.48
C SER A 98 -14.00 -5.57 1.23
N ALA A 99 -13.49 -6.09 0.12
CA ALA A 99 -14.25 -6.24 -1.12
C ALA A 99 -15.40 -7.25 -0.97
N GLY A 100 -15.14 -8.35 -0.27
CA GLY A 100 -16.09 -9.44 0.00
C GLY A 100 -16.93 -9.26 1.27
N ARG A 101 -16.93 -8.11 1.93
CA ARG A 101 -17.58 -7.90 3.24
C ARG A 101 -19.05 -8.30 3.31
N LYS A 102 -19.79 -8.20 2.20
CA LYS A 102 -21.19 -8.61 2.10
C LYS A 102 -21.33 -10.14 1.99
N ARG A 103 -20.36 -10.80 1.36
CA ARG A 103 -20.38 -12.26 1.10
C ARG A 103 -19.76 -13.05 2.25
N TRP A 104 -18.73 -12.50 2.91
CA TRP A 104 -18.01 -13.13 4.03
C TRP A 104 -17.89 -12.18 5.24
N PRO A 105 -19.01 -11.83 5.88
CA PRO A 105 -19.01 -10.86 6.97
C PRO A 105 -18.24 -11.35 8.21
N ALA A 106 -18.21 -12.66 8.45
CA ALA A 106 -17.46 -13.24 9.57
C ALA A 106 -15.95 -13.09 9.40
N PHE A 107 -15.44 -13.32 8.18
CA PHE A 107 -14.02 -13.14 7.84
C PHE A 107 -13.60 -11.68 7.95
N TYR A 108 -14.41 -10.76 7.42
CA TYR A 108 -14.18 -9.31 7.54
C TYR A 108 -14.10 -8.87 8.99
N ARG A 109 -15.06 -9.29 9.86
CA ARG A 109 -15.05 -8.97 11.28
C ARG A 109 -13.83 -9.53 12.01
N ARG A 110 -13.39 -10.74 11.65
CA ARG A 110 -12.23 -11.38 12.28
C ARG A 110 -10.93 -10.64 11.97
N ILE A 111 -10.70 -10.26 10.71
CA ILE A 111 -9.52 -9.50 10.29
C ILE A 111 -9.51 -8.09 10.88
N ASN A 112 -10.69 -7.44 10.98
CA ASN A 112 -10.83 -6.10 11.54
C ASN A 112 -11.15 -6.10 13.05
N SER A 113 -10.84 -7.19 13.76
CA SER A 113 -11.05 -7.26 15.20
C SER A 113 -9.99 -6.47 15.96
N ILE A 114 -10.36 -5.94 17.12
CA ILE A 114 -9.46 -5.15 17.97
C ILE A 114 -8.15 -5.89 18.26
N PRO A 115 -8.13 -7.19 18.64
CA PRO A 115 -6.87 -7.87 18.92
C PRO A 115 -5.95 -7.95 17.69
N VAL A 116 -6.49 -8.14 16.48
CA VAL A 116 -5.68 -8.14 15.25
C VAL A 116 -5.07 -6.75 15.00
N ILE A 117 -5.84 -5.70 15.18
CA ILE A 117 -5.35 -4.31 15.02
C ILE A 117 -4.25 -4.04 16.05
N VAL A 118 -4.44 -4.42 17.30
CA VAL A 118 -3.44 -4.23 18.37
C VAL A 118 -2.14 -4.98 18.04
N VAL A 119 -2.25 -6.24 17.63
CA VAL A 119 -1.06 -7.06 17.26
C VAL A 119 -0.32 -6.44 16.08
N VAL A 120 -1.03 -6.07 15.01
CA VAL A 120 -0.41 -5.44 13.83
C VAL A 120 0.27 -4.13 14.21
N THR A 121 -0.39 -3.30 15.03
CA THR A 121 0.19 -2.04 15.51
C THR A 121 1.44 -2.28 16.35
N ALA A 122 1.41 -3.25 17.27
CA ALA A 122 2.56 -3.62 18.09
C ALA A 122 3.73 -4.13 17.24
N VAL A 123 3.47 -4.92 16.19
CA VAL A 123 4.49 -5.40 15.24
C VAL A 123 5.11 -4.22 14.48
N ILE A 124 4.31 -3.25 14.03
CA ILE A 124 4.82 -2.06 13.32
C ILE A 124 5.69 -1.21 14.23
N ILE A 125 5.27 -0.99 15.49
CA ILE A 125 6.05 -0.22 16.47
C ILE A 125 7.33 -0.98 16.82
N GLY A 126 7.24 -2.28 17.08
CA GLY A 126 8.39 -3.13 17.37
C GLY A 126 9.42 -3.12 16.23
N TRP A 127 8.95 -3.19 14.99
CA TRP A 127 9.82 -3.06 13.81
C TRP A 127 10.49 -1.69 13.71
N PHE A 128 9.75 -0.61 14.01
CA PHE A 128 10.31 0.74 14.03
C PHE A 128 11.47 0.84 15.02
N VAL A 129 11.29 0.32 16.24
CA VAL A 129 12.33 0.31 17.25
C VAL A 129 13.52 -0.57 16.83
N LEU A 130 13.23 -1.79 16.37
CA LEU A 130 14.26 -2.74 15.93
C LEU A 130 15.15 -2.15 14.83
N ARG A 131 14.53 -1.55 13.81
CA ARG A 131 15.23 -1.01 12.64
C ARG A 131 16.04 0.24 12.92
N ASN A 132 15.64 1.05 13.90
CA ASN A 132 16.34 2.30 14.19
C ASN A 132 17.40 2.17 15.30
N PHE A 133 17.21 1.23 16.23
CA PHE A 133 18.05 1.14 17.42
C PHE A 133 18.89 -0.14 17.51
N ILE A 134 18.46 -1.22 16.83
CA ILE A 134 19.11 -2.53 16.93
C ILE A 134 19.76 -2.93 15.60
N LEU A 135 19.11 -2.69 14.49
CA LEU A 135 19.55 -3.09 13.15
C LEU A 135 19.52 -1.88 12.17
N PRO A 136 20.38 -0.87 12.39
CA PRO A 136 20.37 0.34 11.57
C PRO A 136 20.74 0.09 10.10
N ASP A 137 21.37 -1.05 9.78
CA ASP A 137 21.82 -1.43 8.44
C ASP A 137 20.76 -2.15 7.60
N LEU A 138 19.58 -2.45 8.18
CA LEU A 138 18.43 -3.05 7.48
C LEU A 138 17.47 -2.00 6.92
#